data_9a78041426aaf0eb0802bee34b46eaa8
#
_entry.id   9a78041426aaf0eb0802bee34b46eaa8
#
_cell.length_a   1.000
_cell.length_b   1.000
_cell.length_c   1.000
_cell.angle_alpha   90.00
_cell.angle_beta   90.00
_cell.angle_gamma   90.00
#
_symmetry.space_group_name_H-M   'P 1'
#
loop_
_entity.id
_entity.type
_entity.pdbx_description
1 polymer ?
#
loop_
_entity_poly.entity_id
_entity_poly.type
_entity_poly.pdbx_seq_one_letter_code
_entity_poly.pdbx_strand_id
1 'polypeptide(L)'
;MNENVQVINHPLVQHKLSLMRMKDTSTKSFRILIREVGTLLAYEVTKDLPLLYKEIETPLMKMNAPFLEGKKLCLVSILRAGNGLLDGFMELVPSARVGHIGLYRHPETLVAVEYYMKLPELISRRLVLALDPMLATGHSSSAAVTRLKENGASNIRFVCLLAAPEGIEYFSKVHPDVPIYTAAVDEKLNNHAYILPGLGDTGDRIFGTK
;
A
#
# COMPACT_ATOMS: atom_id res chain seq x y z
N MET A 1 4.85 19.23 7.67
CA MET A 1 4.52 17.91 7.10
C MET A 1 3.10 18.02 6.55
N ASN A 2 2.83 17.42 5.41
CA ASN A 2 1.49 17.42 4.84
C ASN A 2 0.59 16.61 5.80
N GLU A 3 -0.52 17.16 6.27
CA GLU A 3 -1.43 16.55 7.26
C GLU A 3 -1.99 15.19 6.79
N ASN A 4 -1.87 14.93 5.50
CA ASN A 4 -2.38 13.72 4.84
C ASN A 4 -1.36 12.56 4.80
N VAL A 5 -0.16 12.71 5.41
CA VAL A 5 0.90 11.69 5.42
C VAL A 5 1.10 11.14 6.82
N GLN A 6 0.87 9.85 6.99
CA GLN A 6 1.08 9.13 8.24
C GLN A 6 2.32 8.23 8.13
N VAL A 7 3.37 8.58 8.87
CA VAL A 7 4.59 7.77 8.96
C VAL A 7 4.43 6.78 10.12
N ILE A 8 4.53 5.49 9.81
CA ILE A 8 4.40 4.40 10.78
C ILE A 8 5.75 4.18 11.47
N ASN A 9 5.98 4.92 12.54
CA ASN A 9 7.25 4.87 13.29
C ASN A 9 7.22 3.80 14.40
N HIS A 10 6.91 2.56 14.02
CA HIS A 10 6.94 1.42 14.93
C HIS A 10 8.34 0.76 14.93
N PRO A 11 8.97 0.44 16.09
CA PRO A 11 10.33 -0.10 16.15
C PRO A 11 10.55 -1.35 15.28
N LEU A 12 9.60 -2.28 15.23
CA LEU A 12 9.70 -3.47 14.38
C LEU A 12 9.65 -3.12 12.88
N VAL A 13 8.83 -2.14 12.49
CA VAL A 13 8.77 -1.67 11.10
C VAL A 13 10.12 -1.07 10.72
N GLN A 14 10.66 -0.19 11.56
CA GLN A 14 11.94 0.48 11.31
C GLN A 14 13.11 -0.50 11.27
N HIS A 15 13.15 -1.48 12.17
CA HIS A 15 14.17 -2.53 12.17
C HIS A 15 14.14 -3.36 10.88
N LYS A 16 12.95 -3.85 10.49
CA LYS A 16 12.79 -4.65 9.28
C LYS A 16 13.10 -3.83 8.02
N LEU A 17 12.69 -2.57 7.99
CA LEU A 17 13.04 -1.66 6.90
C LEU A 17 14.56 -1.47 6.80
N SER A 18 15.28 -1.33 7.91
CA SER A 18 16.75 -1.24 7.92
C SER A 18 17.38 -2.49 7.31
N LEU A 19 16.89 -3.69 7.65
CA LEU A 19 17.36 -4.93 7.03
C LEU A 19 17.06 -4.98 5.52
N MET A 20 15.90 -4.46 5.09
CA MET A 20 15.55 -4.38 3.66
C MET A 20 16.47 -3.41 2.89
N ARG A 21 16.95 -2.35 3.53
CA ARG A 21 17.87 -1.36 2.92
C ARG A 21 19.26 -1.91 2.65
N MET A 22 19.70 -2.93 3.39
CA MET A 22 21.04 -3.53 3.21
C MET A 22 21.18 -4.10 1.80
N LYS A 23 22.30 -3.77 1.12
CA LYS A 23 22.58 -4.19 -0.26
C LYS A 23 22.73 -5.69 -0.44
N ASP A 24 23.17 -6.38 0.61
CA ASP A 24 23.45 -7.82 0.67
C ASP A 24 22.22 -8.64 1.13
N THR A 25 21.10 -8.00 1.42
CA THR A 25 19.85 -8.72 1.72
C THR A 25 19.40 -9.52 0.51
N SER A 26 19.38 -10.84 0.65
CA SER A 26 19.01 -11.76 -0.42
C SER A 26 17.56 -11.57 -0.86
N THR A 27 17.22 -11.95 -2.09
CA THR A 27 15.83 -11.96 -2.60
C THR A 27 14.87 -12.73 -1.68
N LYS A 28 15.33 -13.88 -1.12
CA LYS A 28 14.54 -14.65 -0.16
C LYS A 28 14.24 -13.84 1.10
N SER A 29 15.24 -13.26 1.70
CA SER A 29 15.10 -12.45 2.92
C SER A 29 14.26 -11.21 2.66
N PHE A 30 14.45 -10.56 1.52
CA PHE A 30 13.68 -9.38 1.13
C PHE A 30 12.18 -9.69 0.99
N ARG A 31 11.81 -10.83 0.38
CA ARG A 31 10.41 -11.29 0.29
C ARG A 31 9.78 -11.54 1.66
N ILE A 32 10.53 -12.12 2.58
CA ILE A 32 10.04 -12.33 3.96
C ILE A 32 9.82 -10.99 4.65
N LEU A 33 10.82 -10.10 4.59
CA LEU A 33 10.77 -8.80 5.25
C LEU A 33 9.63 -7.91 4.73
N ILE A 34 9.44 -7.84 3.39
CA ILE A 34 8.36 -7.00 2.82
C ILE A 34 6.97 -7.51 3.22
N ARG A 35 6.78 -8.82 3.29
CA ARG A 35 5.55 -9.43 3.78
C ARG A 35 5.30 -9.09 5.24
N GLU A 36 6.31 -9.25 6.12
CA GLU A 36 6.22 -8.92 7.54
C GLU A 36 5.94 -7.44 7.78
N VAL A 37 6.61 -6.55 7.06
CA VAL A 37 6.31 -5.10 7.12
C VAL A 37 4.91 -4.83 6.60
N GLY A 38 4.50 -5.50 5.53
CA GLY A 38 3.13 -5.43 5.01
C GLY A 38 2.07 -5.77 6.06
N THR A 39 2.28 -6.83 6.85
CA THR A 39 1.38 -7.22 7.97
C THR A 39 1.31 -6.12 9.05
N LEU A 40 2.45 -5.53 9.42
CA LEU A 40 2.51 -4.46 10.42
C LEU A 40 1.84 -3.16 9.90
N LEU A 41 2.07 -2.80 8.63
CA LEU A 41 1.39 -1.68 8.00
C LEU A 41 -0.12 -1.92 7.90
N ALA A 42 -0.56 -3.13 7.57
CA ALA A 42 -1.96 -3.49 7.52
C ALA A 42 -2.66 -3.28 8.87
N TYR A 43 -2.01 -3.66 9.98
CA TYR A 43 -2.51 -3.41 11.33
C TYR A 43 -2.74 -1.92 11.60
N GLU A 44 -1.74 -1.09 11.32
CA GLU A 44 -1.82 0.37 11.55
C GLU A 44 -2.84 1.05 10.63
N VAL A 45 -2.88 0.69 9.35
CA VAL A 45 -3.78 1.30 8.36
C VAL A 45 -5.24 0.95 8.62
N THR A 46 -5.52 -0.12 9.37
CA THR A 46 -6.88 -0.60 9.65
C THR A 46 -7.39 -0.32 11.07
N LYS A 47 -6.60 0.36 11.91
CA LYS A 47 -6.90 0.57 13.34
C LYS A 47 -8.17 1.37 13.65
N ASP A 48 -8.63 2.18 12.69
CA ASP A 48 -9.79 3.05 12.81
C ASP A 48 -11.03 2.53 12.04
N LEU A 49 -11.02 1.24 11.65
CA LEU A 49 -12.18 0.65 10.99
C LEU A 49 -13.41 0.69 11.91
N PRO A 50 -14.59 1.09 11.38
CA PRO A 50 -15.81 1.17 12.16
C PRO A 50 -16.26 -0.21 12.62
N LEU A 51 -16.76 -0.24 13.86
CA LEU A 51 -17.33 -1.44 14.49
C LEU A 51 -18.84 -1.27 14.67
N LEU A 52 -19.55 -2.35 14.46
CA LEU A 52 -20.95 -2.50 14.87
C LEU A 52 -21.04 -3.60 15.94
N TYR A 53 -22.03 -3.49 16.80
CA TYR A 53 -22.27 -4.46 17.87
C TYR A 53 -23.44 -5.38 17.50
N LYS A 54 -23.26 -6.68 17.75
CA LYS A 54 -24.28 -7.70 17.52
C LYS A 54 -24.38 -8.62 18.74
N GLU A 55 -25.60 -9.04 19.06
CA GLU A 55 -25.77 -10.11 20.05
C GLU A 55 -25.20 -11.42 19.52
N ILE A 56 -24.37 -12.04 20.31
CA ILE A 56 -23.81 -13.39 20.10
C ILE A 56 -24.04 -14.23 21.33
N GLU A 57 -23.92 -15.54 21.20
CA GLU A 57 -23.90 -16.49 22.30
C GLU A 57 -22.48 -17.07 22.42
N THR A 58 -21.89 -16.89 23.60
CA THR A 58 -20.62 -17.52 23.97
C THR A 58 -20.94 -18.90 24.59
N PRO A 59 -19.95 -19.76 24.85
CA PRO A 59 -20.22 -21.00 25.58
C PRO A 59 -20.82 -20.83 26.98
N LEU A 60 -20.78 -19.61 27.54
CA LEU A 60 -21.24 -19.34 28.90
C LEU A 60 -22.48 -18.45 28.98
N MET A 61 -22.62 -17.46 28.08
CA MET A 61 -23.73 -16.50 28.13
C MET A 61 -23.85 -15.67 26.84
N LYS A 62 -24.99 -15.02 26.68
CA LYS A 62 -25.21 -14.03 25.63
C LYS A 62 -24.48 -12.72 25.93
N MET A 63 -23.93 -12.07 24.88
CA MET A 63 -23.31 -10.76 25.00
C MET A 63 -23.42 -9.96 23.69
N ASN A 64 -23.25 -8.64 23.77
CA ASN A 64 -23.03 -7.80 22.60
C ASN A 64 -21.53 -7.77 22.27
N ALA A 65 -21.17 -8.22 21.06
CA ALA A 65 -19.79 -8.30 20.60
C ALA A 65 -19.53 -7.35 19.42
N PRO A 66 -18.30 -6.75 19.31
CA PRO A 66 -17.94 -5.89 18.20
C PRO A 66 -17.60 -6.70 16.94
N PHE A 67 -18.08 -6.23 15.81
CA PHE A 67 -17.78 -6.75 14.48
C PHE A 67 -17.41 -5.61 13.55
N LEU A 68 -16.58 -5.86 12.55
CA LEU A 68 -16.34 -4.88 11.51
C LEU A 68 -17.63 -4.57 10.76
N GLU A 69 -17.90 -3.27 10.59
CA GLU A 69 -19.08 -2.80 9.89
C GLU A 69 -18.96 -3.04 8.37
N GLY A 70 -20.09 -3.36 7.75
CA GLY A 70 -20.29 -3.37 6.30
C GLY A 70 -19.42 -4.30 5.48
N LYS A 71 -19.29 -3.95 4.19
CA LYS A 71 -18.35 -4.57 3.25
C LYS A 71 -16.96 -4.02 3.51
N LYS A 72 -16.10 -4.86 4.01
CA LYS A 72 -14.81 -4.56 4.60
C LYS A 72 -13.81 -3.96 3.59
N LEU A 73 -12.72 -4.63 3.33
CA LEU A 73 -11.58 -4.12 2.60
C LEU A 73 -11.53 -4.61 1.14
N CYS A 74 -10.93 -3.79 0.30
CA CYS A 74 -10.42 -4.17 -1.00
C CYS A 74 -8.94 -3.79 -1.04
N LEU A 75 -8.06 -4.77 -1.21
CA LEU A 75 -6.63 -4.58 -1.42
C LEU A 75 -6.39 -4.47 -2.92
N VAL A 76 -5.77 -3.39 -3.36
CA VAL A 76 -5.43 -3.22 -4.78
C VAL A 76 -3.93 -3.11 -4.91
N SER A 77 -3.30 -4.16 -5.47
CA SER A 77 -1.88 -4.16 -5.76
C SER A 77 -1.59 -3.43 -7.06
N ILE A 78 -0.68 -2.46 -7.00
CA ILE A 78 -0.12 -1.83 -8.19
C ILE A 78 1.05 -2.70 -8.65
N LEU A 79 0.83 -3.37 -9.78
CA LEU A 79 1.77 -4.35 -10.33
C LEU A 79 3.05 -3.68 -10.81
N ARG A 80 4.19 -4.35 -10.68
CA ARG A 80 4.45 -5.69 -10.11
C ARG A 80 4.74 -5.67 -8.62
N ALA A 81 5.43 -4.60 -8.13
CA ALA A 81 6.02 -4.54 -6.80
C ALA A 81 4.99 -4.55 -5.65
N GLY A 82 3.77 -4.04 -5.89
CA GLY A 82 2.68 -4.04 -4.92
C GLY A 82 2.31 -5.44 -4.37
N ASN A 83 2.59 -6.50 -5.14
CA ASN A 83 2.35 -7.88 -4.69
C ASN A 83 3.17 -8.23 -3.44
N GLY A 84 4.34 -7.63 -3.25
CA GLY A 84 5.15 -7.88 -2.05
C GLY A 84 4.47 -7.43 -0.76
N LEU A 85 3.74 -6.32 -0.79
CA LEU A 85 2.93 -5.86 0.36
C LEU A 85 1.63 -6.67 0.49
N LEU A 86 1.02 -7.03 -0.65
CA LEU A 86 -0.29 -7.68 -0.70
C LEU A 86 -0.34 -8.94 0.16
N ASP A 87 0.69 -9.78 0.11
CA ASP A 87 0.76 -11.03 0.87
C ASP A 87 0.64 -10.77 2.38
N GLY A 88 1.34 -9.78 2.92
CA GLY A 88 1.26 -9.41 4.33
C GLY A 88 -0.11 -8.86 4.74
N PHE A 89 -0.75 -8.09 3.87
CA PHE A 89 -2.11 -7.60 4.09
C PHE A 89 -3.14 -8.72 4.09
N MET A 90 -3.00 -9.70 3.20
CA MET A 90 -3.90 -10.86 3.14
C MET A 90 -3.74 -11.79 4.35
N GLU A 91 -2.55 -11.90 4.92
CA GLU A 91 -2.34 -12.65 6.17
C GLU A 91 -3.16 -12.06 7.33
N LEU A 92 -3.20 -10.72 7.45
CA LEU A 92 -3.96 -10.05 8.51
C LEU A 92 -5.46 -10.04 8.21
N VAL A 93 -5.86 -9.82 6.96
CA VAL A 93 -7.28 -9.70 6.56
C VAL A 93 -7.59 -10.67 5.41
N PRO A 94 -7.65 -11.98 5.68
CA PRO A 94 -7.85 -13.00 4.64
C PRO A 94 -9.22 -12.90 3.92
N SER A 95 -10.18 -12.20 4.51
CA SER A 95 -11.50 -11.96 3.91
C SER A 95 -11.56 -10.73 2.99
N ALA A 96 -10.47 -9.96 2.85
CA ALA A 96 -10.41 -8.82 1.94
C ALA A 96 -10.57 -9.28 0.49
N ARG A 97 -11.21 -8.43 -0.32
CA ARG A 97 -11.21 -8.64 -1.78
C ARG A 97 -9.90 -8.10 -2.36
N VAL A 98 -9.43 -8.70 -3.44
CA VAL A 98 -8.19 -8.31 -4.10
C VAL A 98 -8.48 -7.83 -5.50
N GLY A 99 -7.87 -6.71 -5.87
CA GLY A 99 -7.79 -6.20 -7.23
C GLY A 99 -6.33 -5.95 -7.61
N HIS A 100 -6.09 -5.80 -8.91
CA HIS A 100 -4.77 -5.50 -9.44
C HIS A 100 -4.88 -4.43 -10.51
N ILE A 101 -3.91 -3.52 -10.53
CA ILE A 101 -3.72 -2.54 -11.60
C ILE A 101 -2.29 -2.65 -12.08
N GLY A 102 -2.12 -2.91 -13.37
CA GLY A 102 -0.83 -2.92 -14.05
C GLY A 102 -0.66 -1.64 -14.87
N LEU A 103 0.38 -0.88 -14.54
CA LEU A 103 0.77 0.33 -15.24
C LEU A 103 2.23 0.24 -15.64
N TYR A 104 2.57 0.72 -16.84
CA TYR A 104 3.94 0.97 -17.22
C TYR A 104 4.09 2.41 -17.71
N ARG A 105 5.28 2.96 -17.62
CA ARG A 105 5.58 4.28 -18.15
C ARG A 105 6.00 4.13 -19.60
N HIS A 106 5.27 4.80 -20.51
CA HIS A 106 5.63 4.81 -21.92
C HIS A 106 7.04 5.41 -22.10
N PRO A 107 7.97 4.72 -22.81
CA PRO A 107 9.37 5.14 -22.88
C PRO A 107 9.60 6.56 -23.40
N GLU A 108 8.81 6.97 -24.39
CA GLU A 108 8.96 8.26 -25.09
C GLU A 108 8.13 9.37 -24.43
N THR A 109 6.85 9.09 -24.13
CA THR A 109 5.92 10.12 -23.62
C THR A 109 5.93 10.24 -22.09
N LEU A 110 6.54 9.28 -21.39
CA LEU A 110 6.56 9.15 -19.93
C LEU A 110 5.17 9.08 -19.27
N VAL A 111 4.11 8.97 -20.06
CA VAL A 111 2.73 8.82 -19.58
C VAL A 111 2.54 7.40 -19.02
N ALA A 112 1.80 7.29 -17.92
CA ALA A 112 1.41 5.99 -17.37
C ALA A 112 0.35 5.34 -18.28
N VAL A 113 0.66 4.14 -18.78
CA VAL A 113 -0.23 3.35 -19.63
C VAL A 113 -0.71 2.14 -18.85
N GLU A 114 -2.03 1.96 -18.79
CA GLU A 114 -2.64 0.77 -18.20
C GLU A 114 -2.54 -0.40 -19.17
N TYR A 115 -2.02 -1.53 -18.71
CA TYR A 115 -1.99 -2.78 -19.46
C TYR A 115 -2.83 -3.89 -18.81
N TYR A 116 -3.22 -3.71 -17.56
CA TYR A 116 -4.05 -4.67 -16.84
C TYR A 116 -4.83 -3.98 -15.73
N MET A 117 -6.12 -4.27 -15.64
CA MET A 117 -6.94 -3.89 -14.51
C MET A 117 -8.00 -4.95 -14.23
N LYS A 118 -8.04 -5.44 -13.01
CA LYS A 118 -9.10 -6.34 -12.53
C LYS A 118 -9.48 -5.91 -11.12
N LEU A 119 -10.69 -5.45 -10.96
CA LEU A 119 -11.23 -4.97 -9.67
C LEU A 119 -12.44 -5.83 -9.26
N PRO A 120 -12.67 -6.02 -7.95
CA PRO A 120 -13.85 -6.73 -7.47
C PRO A 120 -15.10 -5.86 -7.65
N GLU A 121 -16.24 -6.52 -7.78
CA GLU A 121 -17.54 -5.86 -7.80
C GLU A 121 -17.80 -5.05 -6.52
N LEU A 122 -18.62 -3.99 -6.66
CA LEU A 122 -19.02 -3.13 -5.55
C LEU A 122 -17.82 -2.50 -4.81
N ILE A 123 -16.77 -2.15 -5.54
CA ILE A 123 -15.59 -1.45 -4.97
C ILE A 123 -15.99 -0.13 -4.30
N SER A 124 -17.04 0.54 -4.78
CA SER A 124 -17.58 1.78 -4.22
C SER A 124 -18.08 1.66 -2.78
N ARG A 125 -18.35 0.44 -2.31
CA ARG A 125 -18.82 0.18 -0.95
C ARG A 125 -17.72 -0.32 -0.01
N ARG A 126 -16.46 -0.20 -0.39
CA ARG A 126 -15.31 -0.74 0.34
C ARG A 126 -14.30 0.34 0.64
N LEU A 127 -13.59 0.19 1.75
CA LEU A 127 -12.31 0.86 1.92
C LEU A 127 -11.29 0.18 1.01
N VAL A 128 -10.71 0.95 0.10
CA VAL A 128 -9.70 0.49 -0.86
C VAL A 128 -8.32 0.85 -0.34
N LEU A 129 -7.47 -0.15 -0.16
CA LEU A 129 -6.06 0.05 0.16
C LEU A 129 -5.26 -0.16 -1.12
N ALA A 130 -4.75 0.92 -1.69
CA ALA A 130 -3.88 0.90 -2.88
C ALA A 130 -2.44 0.68 -2.42
N LEU A 131 -1.84 -0.44 -2.85
CA LEU A 131 -0.55 -0.93 -2.36
C LEU A 131 0.52 -0.78 -3.43
N ASP A 132 1.51 0.08 -3.17
CA ASP A 132 2.72 0.24 -3.99
C ASP A 132 3.91 0.48 -3.06
N PRO A 133 4.96 -0.36 -3.04
CA PRO A 133 6.06 -0.18 -2.09
C PRO A 133 6.78 1.17 -2.16
N MET A 134 6.78 1.84 -3.32
CA MET A 134 7.61 3.01 -3.55
C MET A 134 6.80 4.20 -4.09
N LEU A 135 6.68 5.25 -3.29
CA LEU A 135 6.15 6.54 -3.74
C LEU A 135 7.33 7.46 -4.12
N ALA A 136 7.90 7.21 -5.30
CA ALA A 136 9.06 7.97 -5.80
C ALA A 136 8.64 9.30 -6.44
N THR A 137 8.28 9.30 -7.73
CA THR A 137 7.79 10.51 -8.43
C THR A 137 6.29 10.75 -8.23
N GLY A 138 5.55 9.76 -7.76
CA GLY A 138 4.10 9.83 -7.58
C GLY A 138 3.24 9.61 -8.83
N HIS A 139 3.82 9.63 -10.05
CA HIS A 139 3.03 9.56 -11.28
C HIS A 139 2.26 8.25 -11.45
N SER A 140 2.93 7.09 -11.27
CA SER A 140 2.28 5.78 -11.43
C SER A 140 1.22 5.55 -10.35
N SER A 141 1.54 5.89 -9.10
CA SER A 141 0.62 5.76 -7.97
C SER A 141 -0.60 6.68 -8.14
N SER A 142 -0.40 7.93 -8.61
CA SER A 142 -1.51 8.85 -8.91
C SER A 142 -2.36 8.34 -10.06
N ALA A 143 -1.77 7.84 -11.14
CA ALA A 143 -2.51 7.26 -12.25
C ALA A 143 -3.36 6.07 -11.79
N ALA A 144 -2.81 5.18 -10.96
CA ALA A 144 -3.55 4.05 -10.40
C ALA A 144 -4.74 4.51 -9.56
N VAL A 145 -4.55 5.50 -8.67
CA VAL A 145 -5.64 6.05 -7.85
C VAL A 145 -6.70 6.75 -8.71
N THR A 146 -6.31 7.46 -9.76
CA THR A 146 -7.26 8.03 -10.73
C THR A 146 -8.12 6.93 -11.33
N ARG A 147 -7.51 5.84 -11.81
CA ARG A 147 -8.25 4.70 -12.38
C ARG A 147 -9.17 4.03 -11.36
N LEU A 148 -8.77 3.93 -10.09
CA LEU A 148 -9.64 3.43 -9.02
C LEU A 148 -10.88 4.31 -8.84
N LYS A 149 -10.71 5.63 -8.80
CA LYS A 149 -11.81 6.59 -8.68
C LYS A 149 -12.76 6.53 -9.88
N GLU A 150 -12.24 6.46 -11.10
CA GLU A 150 -13.03 6.29 -12.33
C GLU A 150 -13.86 5.00 -12.33
N ASN A 151 -13.41 3.96 -11.61
CA ASN A 151 -14.13 2.71 -11.43
C ASN A 151 -15.00 2.69 -10.14
N GLY A 152 -15.24 3.86 -9.56
CA GLY A 152 -16.19 4.06 -8.46
C GLY A 152 -15.63 3.90 -7.06
N ALA A 153 -14.32 3.73 -6.87
CA ALA A 153 -13.73 3.75 -5.54
C ALA A 153 -13.80 5.17 -4.95
N SER A 154 -14.43 5.34 -3.80
CA SER A 154 -14.64 6.64 -3.15
C SER A 154 -13.89 6.78 -1.83
N ASN A 155 -13.54 5.68 -1.18
CA ASN A 155 -12.78 5.68 0.07
C ASN A 155 -11.48 4.91 -0.16
N ILE A 156 -10.38 5.65 -0.37
CA ILE A 156 -9.08 5.09 -0.75
C ILE A 156 -8.03 5.53 0.26
N ARG A 157 -7.15 4.60 0.66
CA ARG A 157 -5.89 4.88 1.35
C ARG A 157 -4.74 4.37 0.50
N PHE A 158 -3.70 5.17 0.35
CA PHE A 158 -2.48 4.75 -0.35
C PHE A 158 -1.44 4.27 0.67
N VAL A 159 -0.83 3.12 0.43
CA VAL A 159 0.13 2.51 1.35
C VAL A 159 1.42 2.18 0.63
N CYS A 160 2.55 2.66 1.17
CA CYS A 160 3.88 2.35 0.64
C CYS A 160 4.88 2.05 1.76
N LEU A 161 6.05 1.51 1.39
CA LEU A 161 7.19 1.32 2.30
C LEU A 161 7.98 2.61 2.44
N LEU A 162 8.34 3.19 1.29
CA LEU A 162 9.12 4.41 1.23
C LEU A 162 8.45 5.45 0.35
N ALA A 163 8.52 6.69 0.80
CA ALA A 163 8.09 7.84 0.02
C ALA A 163 9.24 8.86 -0.10
N ALA A 164 9.31 9.54 -1.24
CA ALA A 164 10.11 10.74 -1.42
C ALA A 164 9.23 12.00 -1.26
N PRO A 165 9.78 13.13 -0.78
CA PRO A 165 9.04 14.39 -0.69
C PRO A 165 8.39 14.81 -2.00
N GLU A 166 9.09 14.63 -3.12
CA GLU A 166 8.60 14.96 -4.47
C GLU A 166 7.36 14.12 -4.84
N GLY A 167 7.39 12.82 -4.50
CA GLY A 167 6.26 11.92 -4.75
C GLY A 167 5.05 12.24 -3.88
N ILE A 168 5.29 12.58 -2.62
CA ILE A 168 4.23 13.03 -1.69
C ILE A 168 3.58 14.31 -2.20
N GLU A 169 4.39 15.31 -2.59
CA GLU A 169 3.89 16.59 -3.10
C GLU A 169 3.01 16.39 -4.34
N TYR A 170 3.52 15.65 -5.32
CA TYR A 170 2.79 15.38 -6.54
C TYR A 170 1.49 14.61 -6.28
N PHE A 171 1.57 13.52 -5.52
CA PHE A 171 0.42 12.68 -5.21
C PHE A 171 -0.66 13.45 -4.44
N SER A 172 -0.27 14.19 -3.40
CA SER A 172 -1.21 14.96 -2.58
C SER A 172 -1.85 16.14 -3.35
N LYS A 173 -1.16 16.68 -4.33
CA LYS A 173 -1.73 17.71 -5.23
C LYS A 173 -2.82 17.13 -6.13
N VAL A 174 -2.62 15.91 -6.64
CA VAL A 174 -3.57 15.24 -7.54
C VAL A 174 -4.72 14.60 -6.76
N HIS A 175 -4.42 14.05 -5.58
CA HIS A 175 -5.37 13.33 -4.72
C HIS A 175 -5.32 13.85 -3.27
N PRO A 176 -5.77 15.08 -3.02
CA PRO A 176 -5.75 15.66 -1.68
C PRO A 176 -6.65 14.95 -0.67
N ASP A 177 -7.59 14.16 -1.14
CA ASP A 177 -8.56 13.37 -0.38
C ASP A 177 -8.07 11.95 -0.03
N VAL A 178 -6.88 11.55 -0.50
CA VAL A 178 -6.34 10.20 -0.28
C VAL A 178 -5.17 10.24 0.69
N PRO A 179 -5.33 9.74 1.92
CA PRO A 179 -4.24 9.70 2.89
C PRO A 179 -3.16 8.70 2.47
N ILE A 180 -1.91 9.07 2.73
CA ILE A 180 -0.71 8.28 2.47
C ILE A 180 -0.22 7.67 3.79
N TYR A 181 -0.02 6.35 3.80
CA TYR A 181 0.60 5.62 4.89
C TYR A 181 1.95 5.08 4.42
N THR A 182 3.01 5.38 5.13
CA THR A 182 4.37 4.95 4.76
C THR A 182 5.18 4.52 5.97
N ALA A 183 6.12 3.60 5.79
CA ALA A 183 7.06 3.23 6.84
C ALA A 183 8.16 4.29 7.03
N ALA A 184 8.55 5.00 5.97
CA ALA A 184 9.47 6.13 6.08
C ALA A 184 9.31 7.11 4.91
N VAL A 185 9.70 8.36 5.17
CA VAL A 185 9.93 9.38 4.14
C VAL A 185 11.45 9.59 4.07
N ASP A 186 12.01 9.36 2.91
CA ASP A 186 13.45 9.51 2.64
C ASP A 186 13.77 10.94 2.14
N GLU A 187 15.07 11.20 1.87
CA GLU A 187 15.55 12.58 1.68
C GLU A 187 15.08 13.21 0.36
N LYS A 188 15.23 12.49 -0.75
CA LYS A 188 15.00 13.00 -2.12
C LYS A 188 15.05 11.92 -3.18
N LEU A 189 14.78 12.30 -4.43
CA LEU A 189 15.06 11.49 -5.62
C LEU A 189 16.46 11.80 -6.20
N ASN A 190 17.12 10.79 -6.80
CA ASN A 190 18.26 11.00 -7.66
C ASN A 190 17.85 11.31 -9.10
N ASN A 191 18.84 11.55 -9.99
CA ASN A 191 18.60 11.87 -11.41
C ASN A 191 17.93 10.75 -12.21
N HIS A 192 17.86 9.53 -11.66
CA HIS A 192 17.17 8.38 -12.25
C HIS A 192 15.83 8.09 -11.57
N ALA A 193 15.31 9.03 -10.77
CA ALA A 193 14.09 8.91 -10.00
C ALA A 193 14.07 7.79 -8.95
N TYR A 194 15.24 7.34 -8.47
CA TYR A 194 15.33 6.46 -7.30
C TYR A 194 15.31 7.28 -6.00
N ILE A 195 14.62 6.75 -5.00
CA ILE A 195 14.60 7.32 -3.65
C ILE A 195 15.97 7.16 -3.00
N LEU A 196 16.47 8.21 -2.35
CA LEU A 196 17.73 8.23 -1.58
C LEU A 196 17.47 8.55 -0.11
N PRO A 197 18.08 7.80 0.84
CA PRO A 197 19.00 6.67 0.66
C PRO A 197 18.33 5.42 0.07
N GLY A 198 16.99 5.27 0.19
CA GLY A 198 16.20 4.25 -0.48
C GLY A 198 16.53 2.81 -0.05
N LEU A 199 16.17 1.88 -0.93
CA LEU A 199 16.47 0.46 -0.82
C LEU A 199 16.70 -0.22 -2.20
N GLY A 200 16.94 0.57 -3.24
CA GLY A 200 17.06 0.10 -4.62
C GLY A 200 15.71 -0.10 -5.31
N ASP A 201 15.67 -0.91 -6.38
CA ASP A 201 14.44 -1.28 -7.06
C ASP A 201 13.74 -2.41 -6.31
N THR A 202 12.58 -2.11 -5.76
CA THR A 202 11.81 -3.08 -4.96
C THR A 202 11.32 -4.24 -5.82
N GLY A 203 10.88 -3.98 -7.04
CA GLY A 203 10.42 -5.02 -7.96
C GLY A 203 11.53 -6.01 -8.29
N ASP A 204 12.71 -5.52 -8.66
CA ASP A 204 13.86 -6.36 -8.96
C ASP A 204 14.31 -7.16 -7.73
N ARG A 205 14.31 -6.55 -6.55
CA ARG A 205 14.66 -7.23 -5.30
C ARG A 205 13.66 -8.30 -4.87
N ILE A 206 12.35 -8.09 -5.14
CA ILE A 206 11.31 -9.10 -4.88
C ILE A 206 11.42 -10.25 -5.88
N PHE A 207 11.57 -9.93 -7.18
CA PHE A 207 11.41 -10.91 -8.24
C PHE A 207 12.75 -11.51 -8.72
N GLY A 208 13.88 -10.91 -8.33
CA GLY A 208 15.20 -11.37 -8.75
C GLY A 208 15.43 -11.15 -10.25
N THR A 209 14.98 -10.00 -10.78
CA THR A 209 15.03 -9.68 -12.21
C THR A 209 16.29 -8.93 -12.64
N LYS A 210 17.18 -8.64 -11.70
CA LYS A 210 18.55 -8.14 -11.91
C LYS A 210 19.52 -8.84 -11.01
#